data_89dbf1651aa15f6822005607b8077546
#
_entry.id   89dbf1651aa15f6822005607b8077546
#
_cell.length_a   1.000
_cell.length_b   1.000
_cell.length_c   1.000
_cell.angle_alpha   90.00
_cell.angle_beta   90.00
_cell.angle_gamma   90.00
#
_symmetry.space_group_name_H-M   'P 1'
#
loop_
_entity.id
_entity.type
_entity.pdbx_description
1 polymer ?
#
loop_
_entity_poly.entity_id
_entity_poly.type
_entity_poly.pdbx_seq_one_letter_code
_entity_poly.pdbx_strand_id
1 'polypeptide(L)'
;MATEAQIKANQENAKKSTGPATSEGKQRSSMNAMIHGIFSKIPLLPGENQEQFKLLEDEIIKAYQPTDAMECHLVQRIYLTCIRQIRLREAEAAKLEISMMPEVMCKSVTQLFEHNSDKKFTAEDISELTEAHYMFAQALEKEIKESGYASLALTIEMIKEKMPLTSRHMKDIHEEEYTLSWEEFIQKPGMLRAAISMIAQRVKIQLASTKNNHIAYTLKHKLKIVHRIPQGDDMALFTKYQVQLDTDLYRAMKALQEYRNNKSKLIEGEVIGEMIA
;
A
#
# COMPACT_ATOMS: atom_id res chain seq x y z
N MET A 1 -2.47 2.84 39.94
CA MET A 1 -3.24 1.74 40.54
C MET A 1 -4.71 1.93 40.17
N ALA A 2 -5.42 0.86 39.81
CA ALA A 2 -6.85 0.96 39.49
C ALA A 2 -7.63 1.24 40.79
N THR A 3 -8.66 2.09 40.74
CA THR A 3 -9.53 2.39 41.88
C THR A 3 -10.45 1.19 42.16
N GLU A 4 -10.92 1.04 43.42
CA GLU A 4 -11.85 -0.05 43.78
C GLU A 4 -13.12 -0.06 42.90
N ALA A 5 -13.60 1.14 42.50
CA ALA A 5 -14.73 1.27 41.58
C ALA A 5 -14.43 0.69 40.19
N GLN A 6 -13.20 0.93 39.66
CA GLN A 6 -12.75 0.36 38.39
C GLN A 6 -12.59 -1.15 38.48
N ILE A 7 -12.05 -1.68 39.58
CA ILE A 7 -11.92 -3.13 39.83
C ILE A 7 -13.30 -3.78 39.86
N LYS A 8 -14.26 -3.20 40.57
CA LYS A 8 -15.62 -3.71 40.66
C LYS A 8 -16.37 -3.67 39.33
N ALA A 9 -16.27 -2.58 38.61
CA ALA A 9 -16.83 -2.45 37.25
C ALA A 9 -16.22 -3.47 36.29
N ASN A 10 -14.90 -3.69 36.33
CA ASN A 10 -14.23 -4.67 35.50
C ASN A 10 -14.64 -6.11 35.86
N GLN A 11 -14.84 -6.43 37.14
CA GLN A 11 -15.36 -7.73 37.59
C GLN A 11 -16.82 -7.98 37.14
N GLU A 12 -17.66 -6.94 37.16
CA GLU A 12 -19.04 -7.03 36.67
C GLU A 12 -19.10 -7.18 35.15
N ASN A 13 -18.25 -6.43 34.43
CA ASN A 13 -18.11 -6.56 32.98
C ASN A 13 -17.54 -7.93 32.57
N ALA A 14 -16.59 -8.47 33.33
CA ALA A 14 -16.07 -9.82 33.10
C ALA A 14 -17.14 -10.91 33.27
N LYS A 15 -18.09 -10.73 34.20
CA LYS A 15 -19.24 -11.64 34.36
C LYS A 15 -20.26 -11.54 33.23
N LYS A 16 -20.35 -10.37 32.57
CA LYS A 16 -21.25 -10.12 31.43
C LYS A 16 -20.59 -10.48 30.08
N SER A 17 -19.27 -10.56 30.02
CA SER A 17 -18.52 -10.97 28.82
C SER A 17 -18.50 -12.49 28.72
N THR A 18 -19.59 -13.08 28.25
CA THR A 18 -19.67 -14.49 27.93
C THR A 18 -18.96 -14.76 26.60
N GLY A 19 -17.75 -15.30 26.65
CA GLY A 19 -17.14 -15.97 25.49
C GLY A 19 -18.09 -17.06 24.96
N PRO A 20 -17.86 -17.63 23.78
CA PRO A 20 -18.77 -18.59 23.17
C PRO A 20 -18.98 -19.79 24.11
N ALA A 21 -20.22 -19.96 24.57
CA ALA A 21 -20.60 -21.02 25.52
C ALA A 21 -20.78 -22.37 24.80
N THR A 22 -21.17 -22.38 23.53
CA THR A 22 -21.42 -23.59 22.74
C THR A 22 -20.13 -24.16 22.13
N SER A 23 -20.07 -25.46 21.88
CA SER A 23 -18.96 -26.15 21.21
C SER A 23 -18.69 -25.54 19.85
N GLU A 24 -19.74 -25.26 19.07
CA GLU A 24 -19.64 -24.61 17.75
C GLU A 24 -19.10 -23.18 17.83
N GLY A 25 -19.54 -22.39 18.83
CA GLY A 25 -19.04 -21.05 19.07
C GLY A 25 -17.57 -21.04 19.46
N LYS A 26 -17.11 -21.99 20.28
CA LYS A 26 -15.70 -22.18 20.63
C LYS A 26 -14.86 -22.57 19.41
N GLN A 27 -15.38 -23.47 18.58
CA GLN A 27 -14.71 -23.88 17.34
C GLN A 27 -14.63 -22.73 16.34
N ARG A 28 -15.71 -21.94 16.16
CA ARG A 28 -15.71 -20.76 15.31
C ARG A 28 -14.73 -19.69 15.81
N SER A 29 -14.67 -19.45 17.13
CA SER A 29 -13.71 -18.53 17.73
C SER A 29 -12.26 -19.00 17.55
N SER A 30 -12.00 -20.31 17.72
CA SER A 30 -10.69 -20.92 17.46
C SER A 30 -10.29 -20.83 15.99
N MET A 31 -11.23 -21.04 15.06
CA MET A 31 -11.00 -20.87 13.61
C MET A 31 -10.70 -19.41 13.24
N ASN A 32 -11.42 -18.45 13.83
CA ASN A 32 -11.12 -17.03 13.62
C ASN A 32 -9.70 -16.69 14.11
N ALA A 33 -9.30 -17.21 15.27
CA ALA A 33 -7.94 -17.04 15.77
C ALA A 33 -6.90 -17.68 14.84
N MET A 34 -7.23 -18.82 14.22
CA MET A 34 -6.38 -19.49 13.23
C MET A 34 -6.31 -18.71 11.90
N ILE A 35 -7.43 -18.14 11.43
CA ILE A 35 -7.48 -17.33 10.21
C ILE A 35 -6.52 -16.13 10.32
N HIS A 36 -6.51 -15.46 11.46
CA HIS A 36 -5.60 -14.34 11.69
C HIS A 36 -4.17 -14.79 12.06
N GLY A 37 -3.98 -16.01 12.58
CA GLY A 37 -2.70 -16.61 12.92
C GLY A 37 -1.88 -15.92 14.01
N ILE A 38 -2.27 -14.70 14.41
CA ILE A 38 -1.48 -13.78 15.27
C ILE A 38 -1.42 -14.32 16.72
N PHE A 39 -2.54 -14.78 17.25
CA PHE A 39 -2.64 -15.34 18.60
C PHE A 39 -2.87 -16.86 18.63
N SER A 40 -2.61 -17.53 17.51
CA SER A 40 -2.74 -18.98 17.39
C SER A 40 -1.80 -19.69 18.36
N LYS A 41 -2.29 -20.80 18.94
CA LYS A 41 -1.45 -21.72 19.72
C LYS A 41 -0.57 -22.60 18.82
N ILE A 42 -0.88 -22.66 17.53
CA ILE A 42 -0.12 -23.42 16.54
C ILE A 42 1.12 -22.61 16.18
N PRO A 43 2.33 -23.13 16.40
CA PRO A 43 3.58 -22.40 16.12
C PRO A 43 3.72 -22.00 14.65
N LEU A 44 3.31 -22.87 13.74
CA LEU A 44 3.36 -22.64 12.28
C LEU A 44 1.97 -22.76 11.68
N LEU A 45 1.68 -21.89 10.71
CA LEU A 45 0.45 -21.96 9.91
C LEU A 45 0.70 -22.72 8.61
N PRO A 46 -0.35 -23.32 8.00
CA PRO A 46 -0.23 -23.92 6.68
C PRO A 46 0.30 -22.92 5.65
N GLY A 47 1.33 -23.30 4.90
CA GLY A 47 1.96 -22.44 3.89
C GLY A 47 3.12 -21.58 4.39
N GLU A 48 3.38 -21.53 5.69
CA GLU A 48 4.56 -20.85 6.22
C GLU A 48 5.84 -21.65 5.97
N ASN A 49 6.95 -20.94 5.75
CA ASN A 49 8.25 -21.55 5.54
C ASN A 49 8.87 -21.95 6.88
N GLN A 50 8.84 -23.25 7.17
CA GLN A 50 9.38 -23.82 8.41
C GLN A 50 10.89 -23.53 8.61
N GLU A 51 11.66 -23.53 7.53
CA GLU A 51 13.11 -23.30 7.61
C GLU A 51 13.42 -21.88 8.07
N GLN A 52 12.68 -20.90 7.59
CA GLN A 52 12.84 -19.50 7.98
C GLN A 52 12.57 -19.28 9.47
N PHE A 53 11.51 -19.89 9.99
CA PHE A 53 11.20 -19.80 11.42
C PHE A 53 12.17 -20.59 12.28
N LYS A 54 12.71 -21.71 11.80
CA LYS A 54 13.74 -22.46 12.49
C LYS A 54 15.06 -21.68 12.57
N LEU A 55 15.46 -21.00 11.50
CA LEU A 55 16.62 -20.10 11.52
C LEU A 55 16.45 -18.98 12.56
N LEU A 56 15.26 -18.36 12.63
CA LEU A 56 14.96 -17.35 13.64
C LEU A 56 15.02 -17.92 15.07
N GLU A 57 14.51 -19.15 15.29
CA GLU A 57 14.61 -19.84 16.57
C GLU A 57 16.07 -20.06 16.98
N ASP A 58 16.87 -20.61 16.08
CA ASP A 58 18.28 -20.89 16.30
C ASP A 58 19.08 -19.60 16.61
N GLU A 59 18.79 -18.50 15.89
CA GLU A 59 19.42 -17.19 16.14
C GLU A 59 19.04 -16.63 17.52
N ILE A 60 17.78 -16.74 17.92
CA ILE A 60 17.32 -16.28 19.23
C ILE A 60 17.93 -17.13 20.36
N ILE A 61 17.97 -18.46 20.20
CA ILE A 61 18.60 -19.36 21.16
C ILE A 61 20.10 -19.03 21.30
N LYS A 62 20.79 -18.81 20.18
CA LYS A 62 22.20 -18.43 20.15
C LYS A 62 22.44 -17.06 20.81
N ALA A 63 21.56 -16.09 20.61
CA ALA A 63 21.69 -14.75 21.18
C ALA A 63 21.47 -14.75 22.71
N TYR A 64 20.47 -15.49 23.17
CA TYR A 64 20.10 -15.49 24.59
C TYR A 64 20.75 -16.60 25.40
N GLN A 65 21.25 -17.69 24.80
CA GLN A 65 21.93 -18.80 25.43
C GLN A 65 21.28 -19.27 26.74
N PRO A 66 20.04 -19.75 26.73
CA PRO A 66 19.32 -20.14 27.93
C PRO A 66 20.02 -21.31 28.64
N THR A 67 20.19 -21.23 29.97
CA THR A 67 20.95 -22.19 30.79
C THR A 67 20.09 -23.12 31.62
N ASP A 68 18.79 -22.84 31.76
CA ASP A 68 17.85 -23.69 32.49
C ASP A 68 16.45 -23.65 31.87
N ALA A 69 15.53 -24.47 32.41
CA ALA A 69 14.18 -24.63 31.88
C ALA A 69 13.35 -23.33 31.92
N MET A 70 13.55 -22.48 32.93
CA MET A 70 12.83 -21.20 33.02
C MET A 70 13.34 -20.23 31.98
N GLU A 71 14.66 -20.13 31.80
CA GLU A 71 15.25 -19.33 30.73
C GLU A 71 14.80 -19.83 29.34
N CYS A 72 14.78 -21.16 29.11
CA CYS A 72 14.26 -21.73 27.87
C CYS A 72 12.81 -21.32 27.62
N HIS A 73 11.94 -21.38 28.64
CA HIS A 73 10.55 -20.95 28.51
C HIS A 73 10.42 -19.45 28.19
N LEU A 74 11.20 -18.60 28.83
CA LEU A 74 11.17 -17.15 28.57
C LEU A 74 11.70 -16.81 27.17
N VAL A 75 12.78 -17.47 26.73
CA VAL A 75 13.32 -17.33 25.38
C VAL A 75 12.33 -17.83 24.32
N GLN A 76 11.63 -18.92 24.59
CA GLN A 76 10.55 -19.41 23.71
C GLN A 76 9.41 -18.40 23.61
N ARG A 77 9.04 -17.71 24.69
CA ARG A 77 8.05 -16.62 24.64
C ARG A 77 8.53 -15.47 23.76
N ILE A 78 9.79 -15.08 23.84
CA ILE A 78 10.39 -14.05 22.96
C ILE A 78 10.26 -14.50 21.50
N TYR A 79 10.70 -15.72 21.18
CA TYR A 79 10.62 -16.30 19.85
C TYR A 79 9.19 -16.30 19.28
N LEU A 80 8.22 -16.81 20.04
CA LEU A 80 6.82 -16.83 19.62
C LEU A 80 6.23 -15.42 19.40
N THR A 81 6.68 -14.44 20.17
CA THR A 81 6.24 -13.06 19.99
C THR A 81 6.83 -12.46 18.71
N CYS A 82 8.10 -12.75 18.40
CA CYS A 82 8.72 -12.35 17.14
C CYS A 82 7.99 -12.94 15.92
N ILE A 83 7.62 -14.22 15.95
CA ILE A 83 6.79 -14.85 14.90
C ILE A 83 5.48 -14.10 14.72
N ARG A 84 4.79 -13.78 15.81
CA ARG A 84 3.51 -13.05 15.77
C ARG A 84 3.67 -11.66 15.17
N GLN A 85 4.77 -10.97 15.43
CA GLN A 85 5.09 -9.67 14.82
C GLN A 85 5.37 -9.80 13.32
N ILE A 86 6.03 -10.88 12.87
CA ILE A 86 6.24 -11.16 11.44
C ILE A 86 4.87 -11.36 10.76
N ARG A 87 4.02 -12.23 11.32
CA ARG A 87 2.68 -12.49 10.80
C ARG A 87 1.81 -11.24 10.75
N LEU A 88 1.91 -10.36 11.75
CA LEU A 88 1.19 -9.10 11.78
C LEU A 88 1.60 -8.21 10.60
N ARG A 89 2.91 -8.08 10.35
CA ARG A 89 3.42 -7.30 9.21
C ARG A 89 3.02 -7.90 7.86
N GLU A 90 3.03 -9.22 7.73
CA GLU A 90 2.58 -9.91 6.52
C GLU A 90 1.07 -9.73 6.28
N ALA A 91 0.27 -9.80 7.34
CA ALA A 91 -1.17 -9.55 7.26
C ALA A 91 -1.49 -8.09 6.88
N GLU A 92 -0.74 -7.14 7.42
CA GLU A 92 -0.83 -5.73 7.04
C GLU A 92 -0.45 -5.52 5.57
N ALA A 93 0.67 -6.08 5.13
CA ALA A 93 1.12 -6.01 3.74
C ALA A 93 0.07 -6.62 2.78
N ALA A 94 -0.44 -7.82 3.08
CA ALA A 94 -1.48 -8.47 2.28
C ALA A 94 -2.77 -7.63 2.21
N LYS A 95 -3.17 -7.00 3.32
CA LYS A 95 -4.34 -6.12 3.34
C LYS A 95 -4.14 -4.88 2.45
N LEU A 96 -2.93 -4.30 2.47
CA LEU A 96 -2.57 -3.19 1.60
C LEU A 96 -2.56 -3.60 0.13
N GLU A 97 -2.01 -4.78 -0.19
CA GLU A 97 -2.02 -5.32 -1.56
C GLU A 97 -3.45 -5.51 -2.08
N ILE A 98 -4.33 -6.12 -1.28
CA ILE A 98 -5.75 -6.28 -1.63
C ILE A 98 -6.40 -4.93 -1.91
N SER A 99 -6.12 -3.91 -1.10
CA SER A 99 -6.69 -2.57 -1.29
C SER A 99 -6.22 -1.89 -2.58
N MET A 100 -5.07 -2.31 -3.13
CA MET A 100 -4.50 -1.80 -4.38
C MET A 100 -4.90 -2.61 -5.62
N MET A 101 -5.64 -3.71 -5.45
CA MET A 101 -6.12 -4.51 -6.60
C MET A 101 -7.07 -3.68 -7.48
N PRO A 102 -7.01 -3.83 -8.82
CA PRO A 102 -7.86 -3.08 -9.74
C PRO A 102 -9.35 -3.18 -9.42
N GLU A 103 -9.83 -4.34 -8.99
CA GLU A 103 -11.23 -4.62 -8.63
C GLU A 103 -11.69 -3.80 -7.42
N VAL A 104 -10.80 -3.60 -6.43
CA VAL A 104 -11.07 -2.81 -5.23
C VAL A 104 -10.95 -1.32 -5.55
N MET A 105 -9.90 -0.92 -6.24
CA MET A 105 -9.65 0.46 -6.64
C MET A 105 -10.74 0.99 -7.59
N CYS A 106 -11.24 0.16 -8.48
CA CYS A 106 -12.33 0.48 -9.40
C CYS A 106 -13.55 1.04 -8.67
N LYS A 107 -13.96 0.42 -7.57
CA LYS A 107 -15.08 0.90 -6.74
C LYS A 107 -14.79 2.28 -6.15
N SER A 108 -13.60 2.47 -5.58
CA SER A 108 -13.19 3.75 -4.98
C SER A 108 -13.08 4.87 -6.01
N VAL A 109 -12.50 4.59 -7.19
CA VAL A 109 -12.40 5.56 -8.29
C VAL A 109 -13.79 5.92 -8.80
N THR A 110 -14.64 4.93 -9.05
CA THR A 110 -16.03 5.16 -9.52
C THR A 110 -16.80 6.01 -8.53
N GLN A 111 -16.75 5.69 -7.23
CA GLN A 111 -17.45 6.44 -6.19
C GLN A 111 -16.99 7.91 -6.12
N LEU A 112 -15.69 8.18 -6.24
CA LEU A 112 -15.15 9.54 -6.26
C LEU A 112 -15.51 10.28 -7.56
N PHE A 113 -15.81 9.54 -8.63
CA PHE A 113 -16.15 10.09 -9.94
C PHE A 113 -17.64 10.35 -10.13
N GLU A 114 -18.54 9.61 -9.45
CA GLU A 114 -20.01 9.70 -9.56
C GLU A 114 -20.57 11.11 -9.33
N HIS A 115 -19.83 11.97 -8.60
CA HIS A 115 -20.22 13.37 -8.41
C HIS A 115 -20.04 14.24 -9.66
N ASN A 116 -19.35 13.75 -10.71
CA ASN A 116 -18.99 14.54 -11.90
C ASN A 116 -19.30 13.87 -13.25
N SER A 117 -19.65 12.58 -13.30
CA SER A 117 -20.00 11.90 -14.54
C SER A 117 -20.67 10.55 -14.29
N ASP A 118 -21.54 10.12 -15.21
CA ASP A 118 -22.19 8.80 -15.20
C ASP A 118 -21.24 7.65 -15.60
N LYS A 119 -19.94 7.93 -15.78
CA LYS A 119 -18.96 6.94 -16.22
C LYS A 119 -18.58 6.02 -15.06
N LYS A 120 -18.89 4.73 -15.20
CA LYS A 120 -18.40 3.66 -14.33
C LYS A 120 -17.08 3.11 -14.90
N PHE A 121 -16.09 2.94 -14.04
CA PHE A 121 -14.81 2.31 -14.40
C PHE A 121 -14.86 0.82 -14.08
N THR A 122 -14.32 -0.01 -14.98
CA THR A 122 -14.08 -1.43 -14.77
C THR A 122 -12.68 -1.66 -14.19
N ALA A 123 -12.39 -2.88 -13.73
CA ALA A 123 -11.05 -3.25 -13.28
C ALA A 123 -10.03 -3.17 -14.42
N GLU A 124 -10.45 -3.53 -15.64
CA GLU A 124 -9.63 -3.44 -16.85
C GLU A 124 -9.30 -1.99 -17.19
N ASP A 125 -10.31 -1.09 -17.18
CA ASP A 125 -10.07 0.35 -17.34
C ASP A 125 -9.02 0.85 -16.34
N ILE A 126 -9.12 0.47 -15.07
CA ILE A 126 -8.19 0.90 -14.02
C ILE A 126 -6.78 0.36 -14.28
N SER A 127 -6.65 -0.87 -14.75
CA SER A 127 -5.35 -1.47 -15.06
C SER A 127 -4.65 -0.74 -16.20
N GLU A 128 -5.39 -0.40 -17.26
CA GLU A 128 -4.88 0.21 -18.49
C GLU A 128 -4.77 1.73 -18.45
N LEU A 129 -5.26 2.41 -17.38
CA LEU A 129 -5.19 3.85 -17.28
C LEU A 129 -3.75 4.35 -17.42
N THR A 130 -3.53 5.16 -18.44
CA THR A 130 -2.27 5.88 -18.69
C THR A 130 -2.51 7.38 -18.81
N GLU A 131 -1.50 8.16 -18.48
CA GLU A 131 -1.54 9.63 -18.62
C GLU A 131 -0.95 10.09 -19.95
N ALA A 132 -0.27 9.21 -20.67
CA ALA A 132 0.55 9.56 -21.83
C ALA A 132 -0.21 10.35 -22.91
N HIS A 133 -1.39 9.88 -23.30
CA HIS A 133 -2.19 10.53 -24.34
C HIS A 133 -2.69 11.91 -23.93
N TYR A 134 -3.07 12.08 -22.65
CA TYR A 134 -3.50 13.39 -22.15
C TYR A 134 -2.36 14.38 -22.08
N MET A 135 -1.21 13.97 -21.53
CA MET A 135 -0.01 14.80 -21.43
C MET A 135 0.52 15.22 -22.80
N PHE A 136 0.51 14.28 -23.75
CA PHE A 136 0.91 14.56 -25.11
C PHE A 136 -0.03 15.59 -25.78
N ALA A 137 -1.34 15.41 -25.66
CA ALA A 137 -2.33 16.35 -26.18
C ALA A 137 -2.20 17.74 -25.54
N GLN A 138 -1.91 17.83 -24.23
CA GLN A 138 -1.63 19.11 -23.56
C GLN A 138 -0.37 19.78 -24.09
N ALA A 139 0.72 19.04 -24.26
CA ALA A 139 1.97 19.57 -24.79
C ALA A 139 1.77 20.13 -26.20
N LEU A 140 1.02 19.42 -27.05
CA LEU A 140 0.70 19.82 -28.41
C LEU A 140 -0.23 21.05 -28.44
N GLU A 141 -1.23 21.09 -27.57
CA GLU A 141 -2.11 22.29 -27.44
C GLU A 141 -1.31 23.53 -27.03
N LYS A 142 -0.43 23.38 -26.06
CA LYS A 142 0.46 24.43 -25.56
C LYS A 142 1.36 24.94 -26.66
N GLU A 143 2.03 24.06 -27.39
CA GLU A 143 2.92 24.41 -28.51
C GLU A 143 2.16 25.22 -29.54
N ILE A 144 0.97 24.80 -29.97
CA ILE A 144 0.17 25.53 -30.97
C ILE A 144 -0.27 26.90 -30.44
N LYS A 145 -0.70 27.02 -29.20
CA LYS A 145 -1.13 28.29 -28.61
C LYS A 145 0.03 29.31 -28.49
N GLU A 146 1.19 28.83 -28.02
CA GLU A 146 2.38 29.67 -27.81
C GLU A 146 3.03 30.09 -29.11
N SER A 147 2.85 29.32 -30.18
CA SER A 147 3.46 29.64 -31.52
C SER A 147 2.98 30.92 -32.17
N GLY A 148 1.75 31.39 -31.86
CA GLY A 148 1.14 32.54 -32.54
C GLY A 148 0.95 32.34 -34.06
N TYR A 149 0.83 31.11 -34.52
CA TYR A 149 0.81 30.70 -35.93
C TYR A 149 -0.19 31.48 -36.82
N ALA A 150 -1.27 31.98 -36.22
CA ALA A 150 -2.31 32.70 -36.96
C ALA A 150 -1.81 33.99 -37.58
N SER A 151 -0.83 34.65 -36.97
CA SER A 151 -0.27 35.94 -37.40
C SER A 151 1.07 35.84 -38.12
N LEU A 152 1.64 34.63 -38.26
CA LEU A 152 2.97 34.42 -38.84
C LEU A 152 2.92 34.12 -40.35
N ALA A 153 3.99 34.47 -41.06
CA ALA A 153 4.26 33.96 -42.40
C ALA A 153 4.83 32.54 -42.26
N LEU A 154 3.95 31.54 -42.44
CA LEU A 154 4.28 30.12 -42.17
C LEU A 154 5.13 29.55 -43.30
N THR A 155 6.25 28.94 -42.91
CA THR A 155 7.04 28.01 -43.74
C THR A 155 7.18 26.67 -42.98
N ILE A 156 7.45 25.60 -43.69
CA ILE A 156 7.63 24.28 -43.08
C ILE A 156 8.85 24.25 -42.14
N GLU A 157 9.91 25.01 -42.46
CA GLU A 157 11.12 25.13 -41.65
C GLU A 157 10.79 25.80 -40.31
N MET A 158 10.00 26.86 -40.32
CA MET A 158 9.59 27.57 -39.12
C MET A 158 8.66 26.70 -38.25
N ILE A 159 7.78 25.89 -38.88
CA ILE A 159 6.95 24.94 -38.15
C ILE A 159 7.81 23.88 -37.48
N LYS A 160 8.84 23.33 -38.18
CA LYS A 160 9.77 22.38 -37.60
C LYS A 160 10.55 22.95 -36.42
N GLU A 161 10.93 24.20 -36.49
CA GLU A 161 11.72 24.88 -35.46
C GLU A 161 10.86 25.25 -34.23
N LYS A 162 9.72 25.92 -34.44
CA LYS A 162 8.87 26.47 -33.37
C LYS A 162 7.80 25.55 -32.90
N MET A 163 7.38 24.55 -33.69
CA MET A 163 6.29 23.65 -33.43
C MET A 163 6.67 22.19 -33.76
N PRO A 164 7.71 21.62 -33.12
CA PRO A 164 8.24 20.31 -33.49
C PRO A 164 7.22 19.16 -33.29
N LEU A 165 6.35 19.24 -32.31
CA LEU A 165 5.28 18.23 -32.10
C LEU A 165 4.22 18.34 -33.20
N THR A 166 3.77 19.56 -33.51
CA THR A 166 2.81 19.82 -34.59
C THR A 166 3.38 19.38 -35.94
N SER A 167 4.68 19.67 -36.20
CA SER A 167 5.37 19.27 -37.42
C SER A 167 5.33 17.75 -37.66
N ARG A 168 5.41 16.93 -36.64
CA ARG A 168 5.33 15.46 -36.76
C ARG A 168 3.96 15.00 -37.28
N HIS A 169 2.88 15.65 -36.81
CA HIS A 169 1.53 15.35 -37.25
C HIS A 169 1.11 16.00 -38.58
N MET A 170 1.92 16.89 -39.09
CA MET A 170 1.62 17.61 -40.34
C MET A 170 1.53 16.65 -41.54
N LYS A 171 2.39 15.62 -41.58
CA LYS A 171 2.36 14.61 -42.64
C LYS A 171 1.12 13.75 -42.57
N ASP A 172 0.72 13.31 -41.36
CA ASP A 172 -0.46 12.49 -41.15
C ASP A 172 -1.71 13.26 -41.65
N ILE A 173 -1.82 14.54 -41.29
CA ILE A 173 -2.92 15.40 -41.74
C ILE A 173 -2.87 15.61 -43.27
N HIS A 174 -1.68 15.75 -43.85
CA HIS A 174 -1.54 15.88 -45.30
C HIS A 174 -2.04 14.61 -46.02
N GLU A 175 -1.59 13.44 -45.57
CA GLU A 175 -1.97 12.14 -46.18
C GLU A 175 -3.47 11.84 -46.03
N GLU A 176 -4.10 12.23 -44.92
CA GLU A 176 -5.53 11.99 -44.67
C GLU A 176 -6.46 12.99 -45.39
N GLU A 177 -6.09 14.25 -45.50
CA GLU A 177 -7.01 15.34 -45.83
C GLU A 177 -6.71 16.02 -47.17
N TYR A 178 -5.53 15.80 -47.76
CA TYR A 178 -5.10 16.52 -48.96
C TYR A 178 -4.66 15.56 -50.08
N THR A 179 -5.06 15.91 -51.31
CA THR A 179 -4.73 15.14 -52.52
C THR A 179 -3.51 15.70 -53.25
N LEU A 180 -2.98 16.85 -52.83
CA LEU A 180 -1.81 17.49 -53.42
C LEU A 180 -0.52 16.73 -53.05
N SER A 181 0.54 16.91 -53.83
CA SER A 181 1.84 16.41 -53.42
C SER A 181 2.35 17.16 -52.19
N TRP A 182 3.22 16.48 -51.38
CA TRP A 182 3.81 17.10 -50.19
C TRP A 182 4.56 18.37 -50.52
N GLU A 183 5.29 18.39 -51.61
CA GLU A 183 6.07 19.51 -52.10
C GLU A 183 5.20 20.73 -52.43
N GLU A 184 4.04 20.53 -53.07
CA GLU A 184 3.08 21.59 -53.35
C GLU A 184 2.36 22.08 -52.10
N PHE A 185 2.06 21.16 -51.16
CA PHE A 185 1.40 21.47 -49.91
C PHE A 185 2.26 22.42 -49.04
N ILE A 186 3.54 22.09 -48.84
CA ILE A 186 4.46 22.88 -47.98
C ILE A 186 4.77 24.26 -48.53
N GLN A 187 4.58 24.50 -49.84
CA GLN A 187 4.79 25.81 -50.48
C GLN A 187 3.58 26.77 -50.30
N LYS A 188 2.47 26.28 -49.78
CA LYS A 188 1.25 27.07 -49.63
C LYS A 188 0.97 27.40 -48.13
N PRO A 189 1.33 28.63 -47.65
CA PRO A 189 1.16 29.02 -46.24
C PRO A 189 -0.31 28.89 -45.76
N GLY A 190 -1.28 29.06 -46.63
CA GLY A 190 -2.70 28.87 -46.32
C GLY A 190 -3.06 27.43 -45.98
N MET A 191 -2.46 26.46 -46.69
CA MET A 191 -2.66 25.02 -46.39
C MET A 191 -1.96 24.61 -45.11
N LEU A 192 -0.75 25.10 -44.88
CA LEU A 192 -0.04 24.86 -43.62
C LEU A 192 -0.86 25.38 -42.42
N ARG A 193 -1.45 26.57 -42.55
CA ARG A 193 -2.32 27.16 -41.51
C ARG A 193 -3.61 26.34 -41.28
N ALA A 194 -4.22 25.89 -42.37
CA ALA A 194 -5.41 25.03 -42.28
C ALA A 194 -5.08 23.72 -41.58
N ALA A 195 -3.98 23.06 -41.92
CA ALA A 195 -3.54 21.82 -41.25
C ALA A 195 -3.27 22.02 -39.76
N ILE A 196 -2.59 23.13 -39.36
CA ILE A 196 -2.37 23.44 -37.93
C ILE A 196 -3.71 23.63 -37.22
N SER A 197 -4.68 24.30 -37.84
CA SER A 197 -6.02 24.50 -37.29
C SER A 197 -6.77 23.18 -37.12
N MET A 198 -6.62 22.25 -38.06
CA MET A 198 -7.21 20.89 -37.95
C MET A 198 -6.56 20.11 -36.82
N ILE A 199 -5.22 20.14 -36.71
CA ILE A 199 -4.50 19.52 -35.57
C ILE A 199 -4.99 20.12 -34.24
N ALA A 200 -5.11 21.45 -34.15
CA ALA A 200 -5.61 22.14 -32.96
C ALA A 200 -7.04 21.69 -32.58
N GLN A 201 -7.90 21.50 -33.56
CA GLN A 201 -9.28 21.01 -33.34
C GLN A 201 -9.27 19.56 -32.87
N ARG A 202 -8.49 18.66 -33.51
CA ARG A 202 -8.33 17.26 -33.09
C ARG A 202 -7.80 17.16 -31.67
N VAL A 203 -6.80 17.96 -31.32
CA VAL A 203 -6.22 18.04 -29.97
C VAL A 203 -7.27 18.46 -28.93
N LYS A 204 -8.12 19.44 -29.22
CA LYS A 204 -9.22 19.84 -28.31
C LYS A 204 -10.20 18.70 -28.07
N ILE A 205 -10.58 17.97 -29.11
CA ILE A 205 -11.46 16.80 -29.02
C ILE A 205 -10.78 15.71 -28.17
N GLN A 206 -9.50 15.43 -28.44
CA GLN A 206 -8.73 14.45 -27.70
C GLN A 206 -8.60 14.81 -26.20
N LEU A 207 -8.31 16.08 -25.89
CA LEU A 207 -8.27 16.55 -24.50
C LEU A 207 -9.59 16.38 -23.80
N ALA A 208 -10.71 16.71 -24.46
CA ALA A 208 -12.06 16.53 -23.90
C ALA A 208 -12.38 15.05 -23.65
N SER A 209 -12.05 14.16 -24.60
CA SER A 209 -12.30 12.72 -24.48
C SER A 209 -11.40 12.03 -23.45
N THR A 210 -10.15 12.47 -23.27
CA THR A 210 -9.19 11.87 -22.35
C THR A 210 -9.17 12.49 -20.96
N LYS A 211 -9.89 13.62 -20.76
CA LYS A 211 -9.94 14.32 -19.46
C LYS A 211 -10.38 13.43 -18.32
N ASN A 212 -11.42 12.66 -18.51
CA ASN A 212 -11.94 11.75 -17.49
C ASN A 212 -10.93 10.64 -17.16
N ASN A 213 -10.24 10.11 -18.16
CA ASN A 213 -9.20 9.10 -17.97
C ASN A 213 -8.01 9.68 -17.19
N HIS A 214 -7.60 10.93 -17.45
CA HIS A 214 -6.56 11.61 -16.70
C HIS A 214 -6.95 11.83 -15.24
N ILE A 215 -8.18 12.26 -14.95
CA ILE A 215 -8.66 12.42 -13.57
C ILE A 215 -8.67 11.05 -12.87
N ALA A 216 -9.17 9.99 -13.51
CA ALA A 216 -9.17 8.65 -12.96
C ALA A 216 -7.74 8.12 -12.71
N TYR A 217 -6.81 8.39 -13.63
CA TYR A 217 -5.40 8.08 -13.45
C TYR A 217 -4.80 8.77 -12.21
N THR A 218 -5.07 10.06 -12.06
CA THR A 218 -4.60 10.85 -10.90
C THR A 218 -5.19 10.31 -9.60
N LEU A 219 -6.49 9.98 -9.57
CA LEU A 219 -7.14 9.37 -8.42
C LEU A 219 -6.55 8.00 -8.08
N LYS A 220 -6.34 7.14 -9.08
CA LYS A 220 -5.65 5.85 -8.93
C LYS A 220 -4.30 6.01 -8.25
N HIS A 221 -3.49 6.97 -8.69
CA HIS A 221 -2.18 7.25 -8.09
C HIS A 221 -2.28 7.73 -6.65
N LYS A 222 -3.19 8.68 -6.37
CA LYS A 222 -3.41 9.17 -5.01
C LYS A 222 -3.93 8.08 -4.08
N LEU A 223 -4.87 7.25 -4.55
CA LEU A 223 -5.38 6.11 -3.78
C LEU A 223 -4.27 5.10 -3.44
N LYS A 224 -3.36 4.81 -4.39
CA LYS A 224 -2.19 3.96 -4.11
C LYS A 224 -1.30 4.52 -3.00
N ILE A 225 -1.20 5.83 -2.87
CA ILE A 225 -0.43 6.47 -1.78
C ILE A 225 -1.19 6.37 -0.47
N VAL A 226 -2.48 6.68 -0.47
CA VAL A 226 -3.35 6.62 0.72
C VAL A 226 -3.46 5.19 1.24
N HIS A 227 -3.58 4.19 0.34
CA HIS A 227 -3.65 2.78 0.71
C HIS A 227 -2.32 2.17 1.17
N ARG A 228 -1.23 2.95 1.27
CA ARG A 228 0.00 2.48 1.95
C ARG A 228 -0.14 2.42 3.47
N ILE A 229 -1.21 2.98 4.01
CA ILE A 229 -1.55 2.91 5.42
C ILE A 229 -2.93 2.25 5.54
N PRO A 230 -3.11 1.23 6.39
CA PRO A 230 -4.42 0.64 6.64
C PRO A 230 -5.44 1.72 7.05
N GLN A 231 -6.67 1.60 6.59
CA GLN A 231 -7.71 2.60 6.82
C GLN A 231 -8.78 2.09 7.78
N GLY A 232 -9.44 3.02 8.48
CA GLY A 232 -10.59 2.72 9.32
C GLY A 232 -10.30 1.73 10.45
N ASP A 233 -11.18 0.75 10.62
CA ASP A 233 -11.11 -0.27 11.67
C ASP A 233 -9.87 -1.17 11.55
N ASP A 234 -9.37 -1.40 10.34
CA ASP A 234 -8.15 -2.19 10.12
C ASP A 234 -6.93 -1.51 10.76
N MET A 235 -6.80 -0.18 10.63
CA MET A 235 -5.71 0.58 11.25
C MET A 235 -5.74 0.46 12.78
N ALA A 236 -6.91 0.63 13.38
CA ALA A 236 -7.09 0.50 14.82
C ALA A 236 -6.73 -0.92 15.30
N LEU A 237 -7.13 -1.94 14.53
CA LEU A 237 -6.86 -3.34 14.82
C LEU A 237 -5.36 -3.66 14.75
N PHE A 238 -4.68 -3.29 13.67
CA PHE A 238 -3.24 -3.52 13.51
C PHE A 238 -2.44 -2.78 14.58
N THR A 239 -2.78 -1.51 14.87
CA THR A 239 -2.13 -0.73 15.94
C THR A 239 -2.30 -1.41 17.30
N LYS A 240 -3.51 -1.88 17.62
CA LYS A 240 -3.78 -2.60 18.88
C LYS A 240 -2.92 -3.86 19.00
N TYR A 241 -2.85 -4.67 17.94
CA TYR A 241 -2.02 -5.87 17.94
C TYR A 241 -0.53 -5.54 18.05
N GLN A 242 -0.06 -4.52 17.34
CA GLN A 242 1.34 -4.10 17.43
C GLN A 242 1.72 -3.70 18.86
N VAL A 243 0.95 -2.82 19.49
CA VAL A 243 1.18 -2.38 20.88
C VAL A 243 1.14 -3.56 21.86
N GLN A 244 0.21 -4.50 21.67
CA GLN A 244 0.13 -5.69 22.50
C GLN A 244 1.36 -6.58 22.35
N LEU A 245 1.80 -6.85 21.13
CA LEU A 245 2.97 -7.67 20.85
C LEU A 245 4.27 -7.03 21.33
N ASP A 246 4.43 -5.72 21.16
CA ASP A 246 5.57 -4.97 21.69
C ASP A 246 5.63 -5.05 23.23
N THR A 247 4.46 -4.90 23.87
CA THR A 247 4.34 -5.02 25.32
C THR A 247 4.71 -6.44 25.79
N ASP A 248 4.22 -7.47 25.09
CA ASP A 248 4.49 -8.87 25.44
C ASP A 248 5.98 -9.21 25.24
N LEU A 249 6.60 -8.70 24.17
CA LEU A 249 8.04 -8.84 23.94
C LEU A 249 8.86 -8.19 25.04
N TYR A 250 8.55 -6.94 25.39
CA TYR A 250 9.22 -6.20 26.45
C TYR A 250 9.10 -6.91 27.81
N ARG A 251 7.91 -7.41 28.14
CA ARG A 251 7.67 -8.17 29.37
C ARG A 251 8.46 -9.46 29.42
N ALA A 252 8.55 -10.19 28.30
CA ALA A 252 9.31 -11.43 28.25
C ALA A 252 10.83 -11.18 28.41
N MET A 253 11.36 -10.16 27.74
CA MET A 253 12.77 -9.76 27.84
C MET A 253 13.11 -9.30 29.28
N LYS A 254 12.26 -8.46 29.86
CA LYS A 254 12.42 -7.97 31.23
C LYS A 254 12.37 -9.10 32.24
N ALA A 255 11.42 -10.04 32.10
CA ALA A 255 11.31 -11.19 32.97
C ALA A 255 12.56 -12.09 32.90
N LEU A 256 13.13 -12.29 31.71
CA LEU A 256 14.39 -13.03 31.54
C LEU A 256 15.54 -12.33 32.25
N GLN A 257 15.68 -11.03 32.10
CA GLN A 257 16.73 -10.25 32.75
C GLN A 257 16.59 -10.26 34.28
N GLU A 258 15.38 -10.06 34.81
CA GLU A 258 15.11 -10.13 36.26
C GLU A 258 15.39 -11.51 36.82
N TYR A 259 15.01 -12.57 36.11
CA TYR A 259 15.30 -13.95 36.50
C TYR A 259 16.82 -14.20 36.63
N ARG A 260 17.59 -13.79 35.62
CA ARG A 260 19.06 -13.91 35.61
C ARG A 260 19.72 -13.13 36.74
N ASN A 261 19.28 -11.90 36.97
CA ASN A 261 19.80 -11.05 38.05
C ASN A 261 19.51 -11.67 39.43
N ASN A 262 18.33 -12.26 39.64
CA ASN A 262 18.03 -12.92 40.90
C ASN A 262 18.79 -14.23 41.11
N LYS A 263 18.99 -15.00 40.01
CA LYS A 263 19.80 -16.21 40.03
C LYS A 263 21.25 -15.94 40.38
N SER A 264 21.84 -14.87 39.82
CA SER A 264 23.21 -14.46 40.14
C SER A 264 23.38 -14.08 41.63
N LYS A 265 22.39 -13.34 42.17
CA LYS A 265 22.42 -12.95 43.60
C LYS A 265 22.30 -14.15 44.55
N LEU A 266 21.51 -15.17 44.19
CA LEU A 266 21.38 -16.39 44.96
C LEU A 266 22.71 -17.17 45.00
N ILE A 267 23.36 -17.31 43.84
CA ILE A 267 24.66 -17.99 43.74
C ILE A 267 25.76 -17.24 44.54
N GLU A 268 25.81 -15.90 44.44
CA GLU A 268 26.72 -15.07 45.21
C GLU A 268 26.48 -15.18 46.73
N GLY A 269 25.19 -15.25 47.14
CA GLY A 269 24.80 -15.42 48.56
C GLY A 269 25.18 -16.81 49.10
N GLU A 270 25.04 -17.86 48.32
CA GLU A 270 25.47 -19.22 48.68
C GLU A 270 26.98 -19.32 48.81
N VAL A 271 27.73 -18.75 47.86
CA VAL A 271 29.23 -18.73 47.93
C VAL A 271 29.73 -17.96 49.15
N ILE A 272 29.09 -16.84 49.52
CA ILE A 272 29.46 -16.09 50.71
C ILE A 272 29.11 -16.90 51.99
N GLY A 273 27.98 -17.61 52.00
CA GLY A 273 27.57 -18.48 53.12
C GLY A 273 28.51 -19.65 53.35
N GLU A 274 29.02 -20.30 52.29
CA GLU A 274 30.03 -21.36 52.36
C GLU A 274 31.43 -20.86 52.77
N MET A 275 31.77 -19.61 52.46
CA MET A 275 33.06 -19.01 52.88
C MET A 275 33.07 -18.58 54.36
N ILE A 276 31.89 -18.43 55.01
CA ILE A 276 31.74 -17.96 56.39
C ILE A 276 31.49 -19.16 57.35
N ALA A 277 31.12 -20.31 56.83
CA ALA A 277 30.92 -21.56 57.59
C ALA A 277 32.20 -22.40 57.64
#